data_9821a1d50dcd6e8220a80fd132ae00a1
#
_entry.id   9821a1d50dcd6e8220a80fd132ae00a1
#
_cell.length_a   1.000
_cell.length_b   1.000
_cell.length_c   1.000
_cell.angle_alpha   90.00
_cell.angle_beta   90.00
_cell.angle_gamma   90.00
#
_symmetry.space_group_name_H-M   'P 1'
#
loop_
_entity.id
_entity.type
_entity.pdbx_description
1 polymer ?
#
loop_
_entity_poly.entity_id
_entity_poly.type
_entity_poly.pdbx_seq_one_letter_code
_entity_poly.pdbx_strand_id
1 'polypeptide(L)'
;MAIDALEPHPLVRLLGKPTADFTAADLVRAAEQLELSQVNLRYVGGDGRLKTLAFPINSREHLHEVLTRGERVDGSSVFPGTDTEASDVYIVPRHRTAFLNPFGERTSLDALCSFYAPDGTPLPYAREQVVRRAAEVLTRETGMMLEAFGELEYYLAAEPEPIYPVESERGYQESAPFSKHERVREQVLGHLREMGVAMKYVHGEVGNILEDDRQLVQHEIELQPVPLEQAADAIVLTKWVVRQVAYAHGLEATFAPLVSGDGAGNGLHIHSRLVRDGTNVIVDDAGITDTARRLIAGYLSAARALSAFGNTVPTSYLRFAEGDESPEDICWGMQDRTGLVRVPLAWGGDVLADMVAHANPGSSEPIPEPATHPQTVEFRLGDGSADVHLLLAGMAVAARRGLDDPGSLEQAERLNAADGEDFETLPTSCAESADVLEAEREIFEADGVFPAALIDSVLAGLRGDDDDDDDDDDDDDDEVGDSGNGDADREELIRRHWHVG
;
A
#
# COMPACT_ATOMS: atom_id res chain seq x y z
N MET A 1 11.23 -14.83 25.79
CA MET A 1 12.31 -14.79 24.78
C MET A 1 13.13 -13.53 25.07
N ALA A 2 14.46 -13.55 24.99
CA ALA A 2 15.23 -12.32 25.12
C ALA A 2 14.99 -11.45 23.88
N ILE A 3 14.79 -10.15 24.08
CA ILE A 3 14.66 -9.21 22.94
C ILE A 3 16.02 -9.10 22.25
N ASP A 4 16.01 -9.08 20.91
CA ASP A 4 17.22 -8.94 20.10
C ASP A 4 17.91 -7.60 20.41
N ALA A 5 19.24 -7.60 20.46
CA ALA A 5 20.02 -6.38 20.65
C ALA A 5 19.89 -5.37 19.49
N LEU A 6 19.48 -5.85 18.30
CA LEU A 6 19.22 -5.04 17.10
C LEU A 6 17.75 -4.64 16.94
N GLU A 7 16.89 -4.99 17.91
CA GLU A 7 15.47 -4.61 17.89
C GLU A 7 15.31 -3.08 17.77
N PRO A 8 14.72 -2.56 16.68
CA PRO A 8 14.62 -1.11 16.49
C PRO A 8 13.50 -0.46 17.28
N HIS A 9 12.42 -1.19 17.59
CA HIS A 9 11.19 -0.63 18.17
C HIS A 9 11.40 -0.24 19.66
N PRO A 10 11.32 1.06 20.02
CA PRO A 10 11.63 1.52 21.37
C PRO A 10 10.74 0.90 22.47
N LEU A 11 9.43 0.74 22.19
CA LEU A 11 8.49 0.14 23.16
C LEU A 11 8.77 -1.35 23.36
N VAL A 12 9.19 -2.09 22.32
CA VAL A 12 9.58 -3.51 22.43
C VAL A 12 10.80 -3.63 23.35
N ARG A 13 11.83 -2.80 23.13
CA ARG A 13 13.02 -2.76 24.01
C ARG A 13 12.66 -2.39 25.46
N LEU A 14 11.81 -1.37 25.64
CA LEU A 14 11.42 -0.86 26.96
C LEU A 14 10.60 -1.89 27.75
N LEU A 15 9.63 -2.54 27.09
CA LEU A 15 8.68 -3.46 27.72
C LEU A 15 9.20 -4.89 27.80
N GLY A 16 10.24 -5.23 27.02
CA GLY A 16 10.85 -6.55 27.00
C GLY A 16 9.98 -7.65 26.39
N LYS A 17 9.06 -7.30 25.48
CA LYS A 17 8.15 -8.23 24.82
C LYS A 17 7.73 -7.73 23.43
N PRO A 18 7.31 -8.64 22.51
CA PRO A 18 6.87 -8.26 21.17
C PRO A 18 5.56 -7.44 21.23
N THR A 19 5.31 -6.66 20.17
CA THR A 19 4.12 -5.82 20.04
C THR A 19 2.81 -6.59 20.12
N ALA A 20 2.78 -7.83 19.62
CA ALA A 20 1.62 -8.71 19.66
C ALA A 20 1.10 -8.97 21.08
N ASP A 21 1.99 -8.86 22.08
CA ASP A 21 1.68 -9.10 23.50
C ASP A 21 1.40 -7.81 24.28
N PHE A 22 1.37 -6.64 23.64
CA PHE A 22 1.11 -5.37 24.30
C PHE A 22 -0.32 -5.31 24.87
N THR A 23 -0.43 -4.77 26.06
CA THR A 23 -1.70 -4.50 26.75
C THR A 23 -1.82 -3.01 27.10
N ALA A 24 -3.01 -2.52 27.38
CA ALA A 24 -3.20 -1.15 27.88
C ALA A 24 -2.33 -0.84 29.10
N ALA A 25 -2.20 -1.79 30.04
CA ALA A 25 -1.36 -1.64 31.24
C ALA A 25 0.14 -1.50 30.90
N ASP A 26 0.61 -2.17 29.86
CA ASP A 26 1.99 -2.02 29.39
C ASP A 26 2.25 -0.65 28.79
N LEU A 27 1.31 -0.18 27.97
CA LEU A 27 1.39 1.13 27.32
C LEU A 27 1.30 2.28 28.36
N VAL A 28 0.47 2.13 29.40
CA VAL A 28 0.45 3.06 30.55
C VAL A 28 1.80 3.08 31.25
N ARG A 29 2.39 1.91 31.50
CA ARG A 29 3.73 1.81 32.14
C ARG A 29 4.82 2.45 31.26
N ALA A 30 4.77 2.23 29.95
CA ALA A 30 5.69 2.87 29.02
C ALA A 30 5.54 4.39 29.03
N ALA A 31 4.32 4.91 28.97
CA ALA A 31 4.05 6.34 29.03
C ALA A 31 4.56 6.99 30.34
N GLU A 32 4.42 6.31 31.48
CA GLU A 32 4.98 6.76 32.74
C GLU A 32 6.52 6.81 32.74
N GLN A 33 7.17 5.74 32.24
CA GLN A 33 8.64 5.66 32.22
C GLN A 33 9.27 6.67 31.23
N LEU A 34 8.56 7.02 30.16
CA LEU A 34 8.99 7.97 29.15
C LEU A 34 8.46 9.40 29.42
N GLU A 35 7.73 9.60 30.51
CA GLU A 35 7.13 10.89 30.89
C GLU A 35 6.29 11.51 29.77
N LEU A 36 5.53 10.67 29.03
CA LEU A 36 4.69 11.14 27.92
C LEU A 36 3.52 11.96 28.44
N SER A 37 3.17 13.02 27.71
CA SER A 37 2.07 13.93 28.05
C SER A 37 0.87 13.83 27.11
N GLN A 38 0.98 13.02 26.04
CA GLN A 38 -0.01 12.91 24.99
C GLN A 38 -0.13 11.47 24.48
N VAL A 39 -1.36 11.05 24.18
CA VAL A 39 -1.66 9.84 23.43
C VAL A 39 -2.51 10.21 22.22
N ASN A 40 -2.23 9.60 21.06
CA ASN A 40 -2.97 9.79 19.82
C ASN A 40 -3.64 8.47 19.41
N LEU A 41 -4.94 8.53 19.17
CA LEU A 41 -5.69 7.48 18.51
C LEU A 41 -5.71 7.79 17.00
N ARG A 42 -5.17 6.87 16.21
CA ARG A 42 -5.08 6.99 14.77
C ARG A 42 -5.99 6.01 14.07
N TYR A 43 -6.60 6.42 12.98
CA TYR A 43 -7.51 5.58 12.21
C TYR A 43 -7.53 6.00 10.74
N VAL A 44 -7.94 5.09 9.87
CA VAL A 44 -8.05 5.35 8.43
C VAL A 44 -9.50 5.70 8.11
N GLY A 45 -9.72 6.85 7.49
CA GLY A 45 -11.04 7.29 7.06
C GLY A 45 -11.54 6.58 5.81
N GLY A 46 -12.76 6.91 5.40
CA GLY A 46 -13.35 6.44 4.15
C GLY A 46 -12.61 6.93 2.89
N ASP A 47 -11.81 7.99 3.03
CA ASP A 47 -10.91 8.56 2.03
C ASP A 47 -9.52 7.87 1.97
N GLY A 48 -9.32 6.75 2.68
CA GLY A 48 -8.03 6.05 2.75
C GLY A 48 -6.94 6.77 3.56
N ARG A 49 -7.20 7.99 4.07
CA ARG A 49 -6.19 8.82 4.76
C ARG A 49 -6.12 8.53 6.26
N LEU A 50 -4.90 8.62 6.80
CA LEU A 50 -4.66 8.51 8.24
C LEU A 50 -5.14 9.76 8.97
N LYS A 51 -6.06 9.58 9.92
CA LYS A 51 -6.63 10.63 10.79
C LYS A 51 -6.13 10.48 12.22
N THR A 52 -6.27 11.54 13.02
CA THR A 52 -5.72 11.60 14.38
C THR A 52 -6.71 12.25 15.34
N LEU A 53 -6.93 11.61 16.49
CA LEU A 53 -7.58 12.18 17.66
C LEU A 53 -6.57 12.21 18.82
N ALA A 54 -6.22 13.41 19.29
CA ALA A 54 -5.17 13.62 20.29
C ALA A 54 -5.75 13.87 21.68
N PHE A 55 -5.20 13.18 22.69
CA PHE A 55 -5.59 13.33 24.09
C PHE A 55 -4.41 13.78 24.94
N PRO A 56 -4.58 14.75 25.85
CA PRO A 56 -3.62 14.97 26.91
C PRO A 56 -3.68 13.81 27.92
N ILE A 57 -2.55 13.41 28.45
CA ILE A 57 -2.50 12.42 29.54
C ILE A 57 -2.71 13.17 30.87
N ASN A 58 -3.94 13.18 31.38
CA ASN A 58 -4.31 13.89 32.60
C ASN A 58 -3.98 13.10 33.88
N SER A 59 -4.08 11.77 33.80
CA SER A 59 -3.71 10.85 34.91
C SER A 59 -3.47 9.45 34.34
N ARG A 60 -2.95 8.55 35.17
CA ARG A 60 -2.78 7.13 34.85
C ARG A 60 -4.12 6.46 34.53
N GLU A 61 -5.14 6.74 35.32
CA GLU A 61 -6.49 6.21 35.12
C GLU A 61 -7.10 6.69 33.80
N HIS A 62 -6.97 7.98 33.51
CA HIS A 62 -7.46 8.56 32.27
C HIS A 62 -6.76 7.92 31.03
N LEU A 63 -5.43 7.78 31.05
CA LEU A 63 -4.71 7.11 29.98
C LEU A 63 -5.15 5.66 29.80
N HIS A 64 -5.29 4.92 30.92
CA HIS A 64 -5.76 3.53 30.87
C HIS A 64 -7.19 3.44 30.31
N GLU A 65 -8.06 4.39 30.65
CA GLU A 65 -9.42 4.46 30.10
C GLU A 65 -9.42 4.69 28.58
N VAL A 66 -8.67 5.69 28.09
CA VAL A 66 -8.52 5.97 26.65
C VAL A 66 -7.97 4.76 25.91
N LEU A 67 -6.92 4.11 26.42
CA LEU A 67 -6.32 2.94 25.79
C LEU A 67 -7.22 1.68 25.81
N THR A 68 -8.15 1.58 26.75
CA THR A 68 -9.01 0.40 26.91
C THR A 68 -10.35 0.55 26.18
N ARG A 69 -10.96 1.74 26.27
CA ARG A 69 -12.31 2.00 25.75
C ARG A 69 -12.30 2.71 24.40
N GLY A 70 -11.21 3.40 24.07
CA GLY A 70 -11.17 4.28 22.92
C GLY A 70 -12.03 5.52 23.11
N GLU A 71 -12.60 6.01 22.03
CA GLU A 71 -13.43 7.22 22.02
C GLU A 71 -14.53 7.13 20.94
N ARG A 72 -15.54 7.92 21.10
CA ARG A 72 -16.61 8.14 20.11
C ARG A 72 -16.15 9.20 19.12
N VAL A 73 -16.44 8.97 17.85
CA VAL A 73 -16.22 9.93 16.77
C VAL A 73 -17.45 10.02 15.87
N ASP A 74 -17.59 11.13 15.17
CA ASP A 74 -18.64 11.32 14.18
C ASP A 74 -18.31 10.53 12.90
N GLY A 75 -19.04 9.44 12.69
CA GLY A 75 -18.87 8.57 11.52
C GLY A 75 -19.18 9.25 10.20
N SER A 76 -20.12 10.23 10.16
CA SER A 76 -20.46 10.95 8.94
C SER A 76 -19.30 11.83 8.42
N SER A 77 -18.48 12.34 9.35
CA SER A 77 -17.25 13.09 9.02
C SER A 77 -16.07 12.18 8.65
N VAL A 78 -16.15 10.89 8.99
CA VAL A 78 -15.08 9.91 8.71
C VAL A 78 -15.38 9.09 7.46
N PHE A 79 -16.64 8.74 7.24
CA PHE A 79 -17.11 7.92 6.12
C PHE A 79 -18.16 8.70 5.32
N PRO A 80 -17.79 9.27 4.17
CA PRO A 80 -18.73 9.97 3.28
C PRO A 80 -19.93 9.09 2.91
N GLY A 81 -21.11 9.68 2.85
CA GLY A 81 -22.35 8.97 2.54
C GLY A 81 -23.04 8.26 3.73
N THR A 82 -22.45 8.31 4.92
CA THR A 82 -23.10 7.82 6.15
C THR A 82 -24.19 8.81 6.60
N ASP A 83 -25.35 8.28 7.03
CA ASP A 83 -26.46 9.09 7.57
C ASP A 83 -26.00 9.91 8.79
N THR A 84 -26.29 11.21 8.78
CA THR A 84 -25.91 12.13 9.85
C THR A 84 -26.76 12.01 11.11
N GLU A 85 -27.97 11.43 11.03
CA GLU A 85 -28.89 11.33 12.18
C GLU A 85 -28.46 10.31 13.25
N ALA A 86 -27.59 9.32 12.88
CA ALA A 86 -27.12 8.26 13.79
C ALA A 86 -25.66 7.90 13.51
N SER A 87 -24.79 8.91 13.33
CA SER A 87 -23.44 8.75 12.81
C SER A 87 -22.38 8.39 13.85
N ASP A 88 -22.69 8.44 15.15
CA ASP A 88 -21.72 8.14 16.21
C ASP A 88 -21.18 6.71 16.10
N VAL A 89 -19.85 6.56 16.02
CA VAL A 89 -19.14 5.28 16.03
C VAL A 89 -18.01 5.31 17.07
N TYR A 90 -17.55 4.15 17.51
CA TYR A 90 -16.40 4.03 18.41
C TYR A 90 -15.14 3.71 17.64
N ILE A 91 -14.01 4.33 18.06
CA ILE A 91 -12.65 3.92 17.70
C ILE A 91 -11.97 3.32 18.93
N VAL A 92 -11.46 2.09 18.83
CA VAL A 92 -10.78 1.38 19.92
C VAL A 92 -9.35 1.05 19.50
N PRO A 93 -8.33 1.47 20.29
CA PRO A 93 -6.94 1.26 19.90
C PRO A 93 -6.55 -0.22 19.89
N ARG A 94 -5.81 -0.59 18.85
CA ARG A 94 -5.16 -1.90 18.71
C ARG A 94 -3.78 -1.83 19.36
N HIS A 95 -3.63 -2.30 20.59
CA HIS A 95 -2.40 -2.13 21.39
C HIS A 95 -1.14 -2.61 20.68
N ARG A 96 -1.25 -3.66 19.85
CA ARG A 96 -0.14 -4.22 19.05
C ARG A 96 0.44 -3.24 18.02
N THR A 97 -0.29 -2.18 17.68
CA THR A 97 0.12 -1.17 16.71
C THR A 97 0.73 0.08 17.37
N ALA A 98 0.93 0.06 18.69
CA ALA A 98 1.41 1.21 19.42
C ALA A 98 2.87 1.53 19.08
N PHE A 99 3.16 2.82 18.85
CA PHE A 99 4.50 3.34 18.57
C PHE A 99 4.72 4.71 19.21
N LEU A 100 5.97 5.13 19.27
CA LEU A 100 6.33 6.51 19.67
C LEU A 100 6.35 7.38 18.43
N ASN A 101 5.56 8.46 18.42
CA ASN A 101 5.49 9.39 17.30
C ASN A 101 6.75 10.28 17.26
N PRO A 102 7.53 10.25 16.15
CA PRO A 102 8.77 11.01 16.05
C PRO A 102 8.59 12.47 15.62
N PHE A 103 7.36 12.88 15.20
CA PHE A 103 7.14 14.15 14.49
C PHE A 103 6.58 15.28 15.35
N GLY A 104 6.14 15.03 16.58
CA GLY A 104 5.65 16.07 17.49
C GLY A 104 6.77 16.88 18.14
N GLU A 105 6.48 18.10 18.60
CA GLU A 105 7.42 18.85 19.45
C GLU A 105 7.75 18.06 20.74
N ARG A 106 6.83 17.22 21.17
CA ARG A 106 6.98 16.24 22.25
C ARG A 106 6.60 14.87 21.75
N THR A 107 7.37 13.88 22.14
CA THR A 107 7.04 12.48 21.87
C THR A 107 5.66 12.13 22.43
N SER A 108 4.81 11.52 21.62
CA SER A 108 3.51 10.98 22.02
C SER A 108 3.46 9.46 21.84
N LEU A 109 2.53 8.82 22.54
CA LEU A 109 2.17 7.44 22.31
C LEU A 109 1.04 7.40 21.27
N ASP A 110 1.29 6.79 20.14
CA ASP A 110 0.31 6.66 19.08
C ASP A 110 -0.10 5.20 18.90
N ALA A 111 -1.36 4.93 18.57
CA ALA A 111 -1.85 3.59 18.23
C ALA A 111 -2.93 3.67 17.15
N LEU A 112 -2.91 2.71 16.21
CA LEU A 112 -3.99 2.55 15.24
C LEU A 112 -5.23 1.96 15.93
N CYS A 113 -6.41 2.35 15.46
CA CYS A 113 -7.70 1.94 16.02
C CYS A 113 -8.49 1.09 15.05
N SER A 114 -9.44 0.34 15.59
CA SER A 114 -10.52 -0.30 14.86
C SER A 114 -11.84 0.38 15.18
N PHE A 115 -12.76 0.39 14.19
CA PHE A 115 -14.09 0.98 14.33
C PHE A 115 -15.14 -0.03 14.78
N TYR A 116 -16.05 0.45 15.61
CA TYR A 116 -17.20 -0.31 16.13
C TYR A 116 -18.48 0.52 16.06
N ALA A 117 -19.57 -0.15 15.75
CA ALA A 117 -20.92 0.41 15.81
C ALA A 117 -21.36 0.65 17.28
N PRO A 118 -22.43 1.44 17.50
CA PRO A 118 -22.94 1.74 18.87
C PRO A 118 -23.33 0.50 19.69
N ASP A 119 -23.68 -0.62 19.06
CA ASP A 119 -23.99 -1.88 19.71
C ASP A 119 -22.76 -2.73 20.06
N GLY A 120 -21.54 -2.24 19.73
CA GLY A 120 -20.27 -2.90 19.96
C GLY A 120 -19.86 -3.91 18.89
N THR A 121 -20.61 -4.05 17.82
CA THR A 121 -20.21 -4.88 16.67
C THR A 121 -19.14 -4.16 15.82
N PRO A 122 -18.21 -4.90 15.17
CA PRO A 122 -17.28 -4.30 14.23
C PRO A 122 -18.03 -3.54 13.13
N LEU A 123 -17.57 -2.31 12.81
CA LEU A 123 -18.21 -1.49 11.78
C LEU A 123 -17.97 -2.10 10.38
N PRO A 124 -18.99 -2.57 9.67
CA PRO A 124 -18.80 -3.47 8.54
C PRO A 124 -18.10 -2.83 7.33
N TYR A 125 -18.19 -1.52 7.16
CA TYR A 125 -17.59 -0.76 6.06
C TYR A 125 -16.25 -0.09 6.42
N ALA A 126 -15.80 -0.20 7.68
CA ALA A 126 -14.47 0.29 8.06
C ALA A 126 -13.35 -0.51 7.38
N ARG A 127 -12.37 0.20 6.85
CA ARG A 127 -11.32 -0.33 5.98
C ARG A 127 -10.58 -1.52 6.61
N GLU A 128 -10.15 -1.39 7.86
CA GLU A 128 -9.46 -2.46 8.60
C GLU A 128 -10.37 -3.66 8.91
N GLN A 129 -11.69 -3.46 8.98
CA GLN A 129 -12.63 -4.58 9.18
C GLN A 129 -12.86 -5.36 7.89
N VAL A 130 -12.83 -4.69 6.74
CA VAL A 130 -12.96 -5.37 5.43
C VAL A 130 -11.76 -6.27 5.17
N VAL A 131 -10.54 -5.74 5.31
CA VAL A 131 -9.33 -6.54 5.09
C VAL A 131 -9.21 -7.68 6.09
N ARG A 132 -9.60 -7.47 7.34
CA ARG A 132 -9.64 -8.54 8.36
C ARG A 132 -10.59 -9.67 7.97
N ARG A 133 -11.83 -9.34 7.59
CA ARG A 133 -12.81 -10.36 7.14
C ARG A 133 -12.31 -11.12 5.92
N ALA A 134 -11.73 -10.44 4.93
CA ALA A 134 -11.16 -11.08 3.74
C ALA A 134 -10.07 -12.10 4.12
N ALA A 135 -9.15 -11.71 5.00
CA ALA A 135 -8.08 -12.58 5.49
C ALA A 135 -8.62 -13.77 6.31
N GLU A 136 -9.62 -13.54 7.18
CA GLU A 136 -10.26 -14.58 7.97
C GLU A 136 -11.01 -15.59 7.10
N VAL A 137 -11.77 -15.13 6.09
CA VAL A 137 -12.49 -16.00 5.14
C VAL A 137 -11.49 -16.84 4.35
N LEU A 138 -10.47 -16.25 3.76
CA LEU A 138 -9.41 -16.97 3.05
C LEU A 138 -8.78 -18.05 3.93
N THR A 139 -8.37 -17.69 5.15
CA THR A 139 -7.72 -18.63 6.07
C THR A 139 -8.64 -19.76 6.50
N ARG A 140 -9.90 -19.45 6.78
CA ARG A 140 -10.93 -20.46 7.20
C ARG A 140 -11.17 -21.50 6.11
N GLU A 141 -11.22 -21.07 4.84
CA GLU A 141 -11.59 -21.96 3.73
C GLU A 141 -10.41 -22.73 3.14
N THR A 142 -9.21 -22.13 3.15
CA THR A 142 -8.05 -22.73 2.52
C THR A 142 -7.02 -23.31 3.51
N GLY A 143 -7.09 -22.93 4.78
CA GLY A 143 -6.09 -23.24 5.78
C GLY A 143 -4.77 -22.50 5.53
N MET A 144 -4.77 -21.46 4.67
CA MET A 144 -3.59 -20.66 4.32
C MET A 144 -3.80 -19.21 4.72
N MET A 145 -2.72 -18.55 5.14
CA MET A 145 -2.68 -17.12 5.41
C MET A 145 -2.04 -16.41 4.21
N LEU A 146 -2.64 -15.30 3.77
CA LEU A 146 -2.04 -14.41 2.81
C LEU A 146 -1.17 -13.40 3.55
N GLU A 147 0.11 -13.40 3.25
CA GLU A 147 1.06 -12.35 3.62
C GLU A 147 1.33 -11.46 2.42
N ALA A 148 1.46 -10.16 2.66
CA ALA A 148 1.71 -9.19 1.61
C ALA A 148 2.65 -8.07 2.08
N PHE A 149 3.17 -7.33 1.12
CA PHE A 149 3.83 -6.03 1.33
C PHE A 149 3.73 -5.18 0.07
N GLY A 150 3.96 -3.87 0.22
CA GLY A 150 3.99 -2.92 -0.89
C GLY A 150 5.42 -2.53 -1.28
N GLU A 151 5.63 -2.34 -2.57
CA GLU A 151 6.64 -1.46 -3.15
C GLU A 151 5.92 -0.14 -3.45
N LEU A 152 6.34 0.93 -2.82
CA LEU A 152 5.66 2.23 -2.88
C LEU A 152 6.58 3.28 -3.47
N GLU A 153 6.24 3.76 -4.65
CA GLU A 153 6.93 4.82 -5.36
C GLU A 153 6.34 6.19 -5.00
N TYR A 154 7.17 7.22 -5.00
CA TYR A 154 6.77 8.60 -4.76
C TYR A 154 7.80 9.59 -5.30
N TYR A 155 7.33 10.76 -5.69
CA TYR A 155 8.21 11.87 -6.04
C TYR A 155 8.40 12.85 -4.90
N LEU A 156 9.59 13.40 -4.81
CA LEU A 156 9.91 14.60 -4.03
C LEU A 156 10.08 15.77 -4.97
N ALA A 157 9.28 16.83 -4.75
CA ALA A 157 9.36 18.07 -5.47
C ALA A 157 10.24 19.09 -4.71
N ALA A 158 11.20 19.68 -5.39
CA ALA A 158 12.16 20.63 -4.85
C ALA A 158 12.56 21.69 -5.87
N GLU A 159 13.24 22.75 -5.42
CA GLU A 159 13.97 23.66 -6.32
C GLU A 159 15.11 22.92 -7.04
N PRO A 160 15.39 23.21 -8.33
CA PRO A 160 16.47 22.57 -9.07
C PRO A 160 17.84 22.79 -8.41
N GLU A 161 18.61 21.73 -8.22
CA GLU A 161 19.96 21.78 -7.68
C GLU A 161 21.01 21.82 -8.80
N PRO A 162 21.79 22.90 -8.94
CA PRO A 162 22.72 23.04 -10.07
C PRO A 162 24.01 22.20 -9.92
N ILE A 163 24.32 21.73 -8.71
CA ILE A 163 25.50 20.90 -8.43
C ILE A 163 25.14 19.45 -8.58
N TYR A 164 25.84 18.75 -9.48
CA TYR A 164 25.48 17.35 -9.85
C TYR A 164 24.00 17.27 -10.27
N PRO A 165 23.59 17.96 -11.35
CA PRO A 165 22.19 17.96 -11.78
C PRO A 165 21.71 16.55 -12.04
N VAL A 166 20.42 16.30 -11.82
CA VAL A 166 19.79 15.03 -12.18
C VAL A 166 19.81 14.85 -13.69
N GLU A 167 19.92 13.59 -14.12
CA GLU A 167 19.73 13.21 -15.52
C GLU A 167 18.35 12.59 -15.66
N SER A 168 17.61 12.98 -16.73
CA SER A 168 16.26 12.49 -16.98
C SER A 168 16.25 10.95 -17.03
N GLU A 169 15.33 10.34 -16.28
CA GLU A 169 15.08 8.88 -16.23
C GLU A 169 16.33 8.03 -15.91
N ARG A 170 17.22 8.53 -15.05
CA ARG A 170 18.45 7.85 -14.64
C ARG A 170 18.69 7.83 -13.13
N GLY A 171 17.61 7.88 -12.35
CA GLY A 171 17.70 7.91 -10.89
C GLY A 171 17.91 6.55 -10.23
N TYR A 172 17.69 5.44 -10.95
CA TYR A 172 17.64 4.10 -10.38
C TYR A 172 18.89 3.72 -9.58
N GLN A 173 18.71 3.58 -8.26
CA GLN A 173 19.73 3.21 -7.28
C GLN A 173 21.00 4.09 -7.27
N GLU A 174 20.92 5.30 -7.82
CA GLU A 174 22.03 6.25 -7.74
C GLU A 174 22.34 6.59 -6.27
N SER A 175 23.62 6.81 -6.00
CA SER A 175 24.11 7.26 -4.69
C SER A 175 24.34 8.77 -4.68
N ALA A 176 24.27 9.40 -3.51
CA ALA A 176 24.65 10.80 -3.36
C ALA A 176 26.11 11.03 -3.81
N PRO A 177 26.43 12.13 -4.49
CA PRO A 177 25.61 13.33 -4.68
C PRO A 177 24.75 13.35 -5.95
N PHE A 178 24.76 12.29 -6.77
CA PHE A 178 23.91 12.18 -7.97
C PHE A 178 22.46 11.90 -7.57
N SER A 179 22.23 10.95 -6.65
CA SER A 179 20.93 10.79 -6.02
C SER A 179 20.61 11.97 -5.11
N LYS A 180 19.43 12.57 -5.29
CA LYS A 180 18.98 13.70 -4.48
C LYS A 180 18.15 13.22 -3.29
N HIS A 181 18.11 14.04 -2.26
CA HIS A 181 17.28 13.84 -1.07
C HIS A 181 17.48 12.48 -0.34
N GLU A 182 18.67 11.86 -0.44
CA GLU A 182 19.00 10.59 0.24
C GLU A 182 18.74 10.66 1.75
N ARG A 183 18.98 11.82 2.40
CA ARG A 183 18.69 12.03 3.82
C ARG A 183 17.21 11.89 4.17
N VAL A 184 16.31 12.21 3.24
CA VAL A 184 14.87 12.01 3.43
C VAL A 184 14.58 10.51 3.50
N ARG A 185 15.12 9.71 2.55
CA ARG A 185 14.99 8.24 2.56
C ARG A 185 15.54 7.62 3.84
N GLU A 186 16.73 8.04 4.29
CA GLU A 186 17.36 7.55 5.52
C GLU A 186 16.51 7.82 6.76
N GLN A 187 15.93 9.02 6.86
CA GLN A 187 15.04 9.35 7.98
C GLN A 187 13.73 8.60 7.92
N VAL A 188 13.12 8.46 6.75
CA VAL A 188 11.91 7.65 6.56
C VAL A 188 12.16 6.21 6.99
N LEU A 189 13.26 5.59 6.51
CA LEU A 189 13.66 4.24 6.91
C LEU A 189 13.83 4.12 8.43
N GLY A 190 14.52 5.09 9.05
CA GLY A 190 14.74 5.11 10.49
C GLY A 190 13.44 5.17 11.29
N HIS A 191 12.56 6.11 10.95
CA HIS A 191 11.29 6.29 11.65
C HIS A 191 10.35 5.09 11.48
N LEU A 192 10.19 4.56 10.25
CA LEU A 192 9.34 3.39 10.02
C LEU A 192 9.81 2.17 10.81
N ARG A 193 11.13 1.90 10.85
CA ARG A 193 11.68 0.81 11.68
C ARG A 193 11.41 1.00 13.17
N GLU A 194 11.56 2.22 13.69
CA GLU A 194 11.26 2.53 15.09
C GLU A 194 9.76 2.46 15.41
N MET A 195 8.89 2.65 14.41
CA MET A 195 7.46 2.46 14.53
C MET A 195 7.01 1.00 14.38
N GLY A 196 7.93 0.08 14.10
CA GLY A 196 7.65 -1.35 13.97
C GLY A 196 7.18 -1.79 12.59
N VAL A 197 7.33 -0.92 11.57
CA VAL A 197 7.08 -1.31 10.18
C VAL A 197 8.22 -2.19 9.69
N ALA A 198 7.88 -3.35 9.15
CA ALA A 198 8.85 -4.30 8.60
C ALA A 198 9.36 -3.79 7.24
N MET A 199 10.59 -3.27 7.23
CA MET A 199 11.25 -2.67 6.07
C MET A 199 12.19 -3.65 5.39
N LYS A 200 12.26 -3.60 4.04
CA LYS A 200 13.27 -4.33 3.26
C LYS A 200 14.40 -3.39 2.87
N TYR A 201 14.13 -2.41 2.02
CA TYR A 201 15.08 -1.37 1.63
C TYR A 201 14.38 -0.11 1.09
N VAL A 202 15.19 0.90 0.78
CA VAL A 202 14.78 2.15 0.12
C VAL A 202 15.86 2.55 -0.90
N HIS A 203 15.46 3.12 -2.03
CA HIS A 203 16.39 3.62 -3.05
C HIS A 203 15.81 4.79 -3.86
N GLY A 204 16.63 5.40 -4.71
CA GLY A 204 16.16 6.27 -5.78
C GLY A 204 15.57 5.41 -6.88
N GLU A 205 14.42 5.81 -7.42
CA GLU A 205 13.80 5.14 -8.55
C GLU A 205 14.17 5.88 -9.86
N VAL A 206 13.76 5.35 -11.01
CA VAL A 206 14.21 5.79 -12.32
C VAL A 206 13.85 7.25 -12.59
N GLY A 207 12.69 7.71 -12.14
CA GLY A 207 12.12 9.00 -12.49
C GLY A 207 12.90 10.19 -11.95
N ASN A 208 13.41 10.97 -12.88
CA ASN A 208 13.97 12.30 -12.66
C ASN A 208 13.41 13.26 -13.70
N ILE A 209 12.63 14.24 -13.26
CA ILE A 209 11.97 15.22 -14.13
C ILE A 209 12.49 16.60 -13.76
N LEU A 210 12.96 17.36 -14.74
CA LEU A 210 13.42 18.72 -14.56
C LEU A 210 12.48 19.66 -15.33
N GLU A 211 11.73 20.45 -14.60
CA GLU A 211 10.92 21.56 -15.11
C GLU A 211 11.65 22.90 -14.88
N ASP A 212 11.13 23.99 -15.43
CA ASP A 212 11.82 25.31 -15.39
C ASP A 212 12.11 25.77 -13.95
N ASP A 213 11.21 25.55 -13.02
CA ASP A 213 11.23 26.05 -11.65
C ASP A 213 11.28 24.96 -10.57
N ARG A 214 11.12 23.69 -10.95
CA ARG A 214 11.16 22.57 -10.01
C ARG A 214 11.83 21.32 -10.57
N GLN A 215 12.33 20.52 -9.65
CA GLN A 215 12.91 19.20 -9.88
C GLN A 215 12.07 18.16 -9.16
N LEU A 216 11.67 17.12 -9.87
CA LEU A 216 10.99 15.96 -9.31
C LEU A 216 11.95 14.78 -9.31
N VAL A 217 12.12 14.15 -8.16
CA VAL A 217 13.01 12.98 -7.98
C VAL A 217 12.23 11.83 -7.39
N GLN A 218 12.20 10.71 -8.10
CA GLN A 218 11.47 9.54 -7.69
C GLN A 218 12.26 8.69 -6.69
N HIS A 219 11.56 8.19 -5.69
CA HIS A 219 12.08 7.27 -4.68
C HIS A 219 11.13 6.09 -4.52
N GLU A 220 11.68 4.97 -4.05
CA GLU A 220 10.91 3.76 -3.76
C GLU A 220 11.23 3.22 -2.38
N ILE A 221 10.19 2.66 -1.75
CA ILE A 221 10.25 1.98 -0.46
C ILE A 221 9.67 0.60 -0.62
N GLU A 222 10.46 -0.44 -0.33
CA GLU A 222 10.01 -1.81 -0.30
C GLU A 222 9.92 -2.32 1.15
N LEU A 223 8.74 -2.85 1.49
CA LEU A 223 8.42 -3.42 2.79
C LEU A 223 8.74 -4.91 2.85
N GLN A 224 8.45 -5.57 3.96
CA GLN A 224 8.59 -7.03 4.11
C GLN A 224 7.24 -7.72 4.29
N PRO A 225 7.12 -9.02 3.92
CA PRO A 225 5.90 -9.78 4.07
C PRO A 225 5.42 -9.83 5.52
N VAL A 226 4.17 -9.42 5.72
CA VAL A 226 3.45 -9.48 6.98
C VAL A 226 2.00 -9.90 6.72
N PRO A 227 1.23 -10.36 7.73
CA PRO A 227 -0.19 -10.62 7.57
C PRO A 227 -0.95 -9.43 6.97
N LEU A 228 -1.96 -9.69 6.16
CA LEU A 228 -2.62 -8.73 5.28
C LEU A 228 -3.06 -7.43 5.96
N GLU A 229 -3.68 -7.51 7.16
CA GLU A 229 -4.07 -6.31 7.93
C GLU A 229 -2.87 -5.44 8.31
N GLN A 230 -1.74 -6.08 8.67
CA GLN A 230 -0.51 -5.37 9.01
C GLN A 230 0.14 -4.74 7.76
N ALA A 231 0.03 -5.39 6.59
CA ALA A 231 0.52 -4.84 5.33
C ALA A 231 -0.23 -3.55 4.96
N ALA A 232 -1.56 -3.55 5.09
CA ALA A 232 -2.36 -2.34 4.86
C ALA A 232 -1.98 -1.20 5.81
N ASP A 233 -1.90 -1.48 7.11
CA ASP A 233 -1.46 -0.52 8.12
C ASP A 233 -0.06 0.04 7.81
N ALA A 234 0.88 -0.83 7.40
CA ALA A 234 2.26 -0.46 7.08
C ALA A 234 2.35 0.49 5.89
N ILE A 235 1.61 0.23 4.80
CA ILE A 235 1.59 1.09 3.61
C ILE A 235 1.04 2.48 3.95
N VAL A 236 -0.08 2.55 4.68
CA VAL A 236 -0.68 3.84 5.10
C VAL A 236 0.26 4.62 6.02
N LEU A 237 0.91 3.95 6.98
CA LEU A 237 1.92 4.60 7.83
C LEU A 237 3.13 5.06 7.02
N THR A 238 3.55 4.31 6.00
CA THR A 238 4.65 4.70 5.12
C THR A 238 4.33 5.99 4.37
N LYS A 239 3.15 6.10 3.75
CA LYS A 239 2.71 7.33 3.08
C LYS A 239 2.71 8.53 4.06
N TRP A 240 2.20 8.34 5.26
CA TRP A 240 2.18 9.39 6.27
C TRP A 240 3.60 9.82 6.70
N VAL A 241 4.51 8.87 6.96
CA VAL A 241 5.90 9.16 7.37
C VAL A 241 6.67 9.87 6.27
N VAL A 242 6.53 9.43 5.01
CA VAL A 242 7.16 10.10 3.85
C VAL A 242 6.75 11.57 3.79
N ARG A 243 5.43 11.86 3.86
CA ARG A 243 4.94 13.25 3.83
C ARG A 243 5.44 14.06 5.02
N GLN A 244 5.49 13.49 6.22
CA GLN A 244 5.99 14.18 7.41
C GLN A 244 7.48 14.53 7.31
N VAL A 245 8.29 13.59 6.84
CA VAL A 245 9.74 13.82 6.67
C VAL A 245 9.98 14.82 5.53
N ALA A 246 9.33 14.67 4.38
CA ALA A 246 9.44 15.62 3.28
C ALA A 246 9.09 17.04 3.74
N TYR A 247 7.95 17.21 4.41
CA TYR A 247 7.52 18.50 4.97
C TYR A 247 8.55 19.10 5.94
N ALA A 248 9.15 18.30 6.80
CA ALA A 248 10.19 18.74 7.74
C ALA A 248 11.46 19.22 7.03
N HIS A 249 11.71 18.76 5.80
CA HIS A 249 12.80 19.21 4.93
C HIS A 249 12.43 20.37 3.99
N GLY A 250 11.18 20.87 4.06
CA GLY A 250 10.68 21.91 3.16
C GLY A 250 10.43 21.39 1.74
N LEU A 251 10.20 20.10 1.59
CA LEU A 251 9.91 19.42 0.35
C LEU A 251 8.44 19.00 0.32
N GLU A 252 7.92 18.81 -0.87
CA GLU A 252 6.62 18.21 -1.11
C GLU A 252 6.79 16.77 -1.59
N ALA A 253 6.02 15.85 -1.02
CA ALA A 253 5.99 14.45 -1.45
C ALA A 253 4.63 14.13 -2.07
N THR A 254 4.65 13.59 -3.28
CA THR A 254 3.45 13.13 -3.98
C THR A 254 3.51 11.65 -4.31
N PHE A 255 2.36 10.99 -4.17
CA PHE A 255 2.10 9.63 -4.60
C PHE A 255 1.17 9.59 -5.82
N ALA A 256 0.94 10.74 -6.47
CA ALA A 256 0.09 10.82 -7.64
C ALA A 256 0.57 9.81 -8.70
N PRO A 257 -0.36 9.07 -9.35
CA PRO A 257 -0.01 8.08 -10.36
C PRO A 257 0.81 8.64 -11.51
N LEU A 258 0.49 9.87 -11.92
CA LEU A 258 1.20 10.65 -12.91
C LEU A 258 1.52 12.03 -12.36
N VAL A 259 2.74 12.51 -12.54
CA VAL A 259 3.23 13.79 -11.96
C VAL A 259 3.65 14.80 -12.99
N SER A 260 3.82 14.39 -14.25
CA SER A 260 4.19 15.23 -15.39
C SER A 260 3.72 14.56 -16.69
N GLY A 261 3.66 15.33 -17.76
CA GLY A 261 3.41 14.81 -19.11
C GLY A 261 4.50 13.87 -19.64
N ASP A 262 5.71 14.01 -19.12
CA ASP A 262 6.88 13.22 -19.49
C ASP A 262 7.49 12.58 -18.24
N GLY A 263 7.88 11.30 -18.32
CA GLY A 263 8.57 10.58 -17.25
C GLY A 263 7.75 9.46 -16.60
N ALA A 264 8.41 8.71 -15.69
CA ALA A 264 7.83 7.56 -15.02
C ALA A 264 6.69 7.98 -14.06
N GLY A 265 5.60 7.21 -14.05
CA GLY A 265 4.54 7.33 -13.05
C GLY A 265 4.91 6.67 -11.72
N ASN A 266 4.08 6.85 -10.69
CA ASN A 266 4.22 6.15 -9.40
C ASN A 266 3.34 4.92 -9.34
N GLY A 267 3.95 3.77 -9.11
CA GLY A 267 3.27 2.51 -8.82
C GLY A 267 3.10 2.22 -7.33
N LEU A 268 2.20 1.32 -7.04
CA LEU A 268 2.11 0.58 -5.77
C LEU A 268 2.00 -0.90 -6.11
N HIS A 269 3.13 -1.58 -6.18
CA HIS A 269 3.15 -3.01 -6.47
C HIS A 269 2.94 -3.80 -5.18
N ILE A 270 2.05 -4.77 -5.21
CA ILE A 270 1.76 -5.62 -4.05
C ILE A 270 2.38 -7.00 -4.25
N HIS A 271 3.39 -7.29 -3.47
CA HIS A 271 3.94 -8.62 -3.34
C HIS A 271 3.13 -9.45 -2.36
N SER A 272 2.87 -10.69 -2.69
CA SER A 272 2.13 -11.59 -1.81
C SER A 272 2.63 -13.01 -1.88
N ARG A 273 2.36 -13.77 -0.80
CA ARG A 273 2.61 -15.20 -0.70
C ARG A 273 1.58 -15.88 0.19
N LEU A 274 1.36 -17.16 -0.04
CA LEU A 274 0.49 -17.98 0.80
C LEU A 274 1.35 -18.81 1.76
N VAL A 275 1.00 -18.73 3.04
CA VAL A 275 1.72 -19.40 4.12
C VAL A 275 0.79 -20.40 4.82
N ARG A 276 1.27 -21.65 4.98
CA ARG A 276 0.61 -22.68 5.77
C ARG A 276 1.59 -23.22 6.81
N ASP A 277 1.22 -23.16 8.08
CA ASP A 277 2.06 -23.64 9.20
C ASP A 277 3.50 -23.05 9.19
N GLY A 278 3.62 -21.76 8.84
CA GLY A 278 4.89 -21.03 8.75
C GLY A 278 5.69 -21.32 7.47
N THR A 279 5.20 -22.14 6.56
CA THR A 279 5.86 -22.49 5.31
C THR A 279 5.23 -21.75 4.14
N ASN A 280 6.06 -21.14 3.28
CA ASN A 280 5.63 -20.55 2.01
C ASN A 280 5.27 -21.69 1.04
N VAL A 281 3.99 -21.78 0.65
CA VAL A 281 3.46 -22.87 -0.19
C VAL A 281 3.35 -22.53 -1.67
N ILE A 282 3.78 -21.32 -2.08
CA ILE A 282 3.77 -20.94 -3.49
C ILE A 282 5.05 -21.37 -4.24
N VAL A 283 6.02 -21.95 -3.54
CA VAL A 283 7.30 -22.38 -4.09
C VAL A 283 7.75 -23.70 -3.47
N ASP A 284 8.43 -24.52 -4.25
CA ASP A 284 9.14 -25.72 -3.83
C ASP A 284 10.48 -25.87 -4.57
N ASP A 285 11.16 -27.03 -4.45
CA ASP A 285 12.44 -27.30 -5.11
C ASP A 285 12.34 -27.30 -6.67
N ALA A 286 11.15 -27.45 -7.22
CA ALA A 286 10.92 -27.43 -8.67
C ALA A 286 10.57 -26.02 -9.21
N GLY A 287 10.38 -25.04 -8.33
CA GLY A 287 9.99 -23.66 -8.65
C GLY A 287 8.61 -23.30 -8.11
N ILE A 288 7.83 -22.46 -8.85
CA ILE A 288 6.48 -22.08 -8.40
C ILE A 288 5.51 -23.26 -8.47
N THR A 289 4.73 -23.43 -7.40
CA THR A 289 3.77 -24.53 -7.27
C THR A 289 2.47 -24.27 -8.01
N ASP A 290 1.61 -25.29 -8.11
CA ASP A 290 0.22 -25.12 -8.58
C ASP A 290 -0.58 -24.17 -7.69
N THR A 291 -0.24 -24.06 -6.40
CA THR A 291 -0.83 -23.05 -5.51
C THR A 291 -0.50 -21.63 -5.97
N ALA A 292 0.74 -21.37 -6.38
CA ALA A 292 1.14 -20.08 -6.94
C ALA A 292 0.38 -19.79 -8.25
N ARG A 293 0.28 -20.77 -9.16
CA ARG A 293 -0.45 -20.59 -10.44
C ARG A 293 -1.92 -20.29 -10.21
N ARG A 294 -2.55 -20.95 -9.24
CA ARG A 294 -3.95 -20.66 -8.85
C ARG A 294 -4.10 -19.26 -8.24
N LEU A 295 -3.16 -18.82 -7.41
CA LEU A 295 -3.12 -17.48 -6.87
C LEU A 295 -3.03 -16.43 -8.00
N ILE A 296 -2.12 -16.64 -8.96
CA ILE A 296 -1.94 -15.79 -10.15
C ILE A 296 -3.22 -15.73 -10.98
N ALA A 297 -3.82 -16.88 -11.28
CA ALA A 297 -5.08 -16.94 -12.02
C ALA A 297 -6.21 -16.18 -11.31
N GLY A 298 -6.28 -16.29 -9.98
CA GLY A 298 -7.23 -15.52 -9.18
C GLY A 298 -7.05 -14.02 -9.34
N TYR A 299 -5.82 -13.51 -9.25
CA TYR A 299 -5.52 -12.09 -9.44
C TYR A 299 -5.87 -11.61 -10.85
N LEU A 300 -5.45 -12.35 -11.88
CA LEU A 300 -5.72 -11.98 -13.27
C LEU A 300 -7.22 -12.01 -13.61
N SER A 301 -7.98 -12.97 -13.07
CA SER A 301 -9.43 -13.05 -13.30
C SER A 301 -10.22 -11.91 -12.68
N ALA A 302 -9.72 -11.28 -11.62
CA ALA A 302 -10.38 -10.18 -10.94
C ALA A 302 -9.70 -8.81 -11.23
N ALA A 303 -8.68 -8.77 -12.08
CA ALA A 303 -7.83 -7.61 -12.26
C ALA A 303 -8.61 -6.36 -12.66
N ARG A 304 -9.53 -6.48 -13.62
CA ARG A 304 -10.34 -5.36 -14.09
C ARG A 304 -11.22 -4.76 -12.98
N ALA A 305 -11.84 -5.60 -12.16
CA ALA A 305 -12.65 -5.14 -11.03
C ALA A 305 -11.78 -4.62 -9.87
N LEU A 306 -10.56 -5.15 -9.67
CA LEU A 306 -9.62 -4.68 -8.67
C LEU A 306 -9.07 -3.28 -8.97
N SER A 307 -9.10 -2.83 -10.25
CA SER A 307 -8.77 -1.45 -10.63
C SER A 307 -9.60 -0.43 -9.85
N ALA A 308 -10.86 -0.72 -9.56
CA ALA A 308 -11.74 0.15 -8.77
C ALA A 308 -11.22 0.43 -7.34
N PHE A 309 -10.34 -0.42 -6.82
CA PHE A 309 -9.70 -0.23 -5.52
C PHE A 309 -8.23 0.22 -5.62
N GLY A 310 -7.58 -0.11 -6.74
CA GLY A 310 -6.16 0.12 -6.97
C GLY A 310 -5.83 1.40 -7.73
N ASN A 311 -6.79 1.92 -8.52
CA ASN A 311 -6.63 3.01 -9.48
C ASN A 311 -7.86 3.93 -9.37
N THR A 312 -7.87 4.81 -8.37
CA THR A 312 -9.09 5.49 -7.92
C THR A 312 -9.26 6.90 -8.49
N VAL A 313 -8.37 7.34 -9.38
CA VAL A 313 -8.38 8.69 -9.97
C VAL A 313 -8.08 8.63 -11.48
N PRO A 314 -8.54 9.60 -12.29
CA PRO A 314 -8.31 9.61 -13.74
C PRO A 314 -6.84 9.51 -14.15
N THR A 315 -5.92 10.14 -13.41
CA THR A 315 -4.46 10.07 -13.68
C THR A 315 -3.86 8.66 -13.53
N SER A 316 -4.55 7.72 -12.88
CA SER A 316 -4.16 6.30 -12.83
C SER A 316 -4.20 5.67 -14.24
N TYR A 317 -5.23 6.01 -15.00
CA TYR A 317 -5.46 5.44 -16.33
C TYR A 317 -4.55 6.09 -17.39
N LEU A 318 -4.22 7.38 -17.21
CA LEU A 318 -3.18 8.02 -18.01
C LEU A 318 -1.81 7.36 -17.80
N ARG A 319 -1.49 6.93 -16.57
CA ARG A 319 -0.26 6.19 -16.28
C ARG A 319 -0.16 4.89 -17.07
N PHE A 320 -1.26 4.15 -17.24
CA PHE A 320 -1.28 2.92 -18.06
C PHE A 320 -1.06 3.22 -19.53
N ALA A 321 -1.65 4.28 -20.06
CA ALA A 321 -1.58 4.61 -21.47
C ALA A 321 -0.21 5.13 -21.94
N GLU A 322 0.63 5.64 -21.03
CA GLU A 322 1.84 6.40 -21.37
C GLU A 322 3.12 5.85 -20.74
N GLY A 323 3.02 4.95 -19.78
CA GLY A 323 4.17 4.47 -19.00
C GLY A 323 4.83 3.24 -19.60
N ASP A 324 6.10 3.35 -19.99
CA ASP A 324 6.92 2.21 -20.48
C ASP A 324 7.03 1.05 -19.44
N GLU A 325 6.75 1.31 -18.15
CA GLU A 325 6.83 0.34 -17.05
C GLU A 325 5.46 -0.06 -16.47
N SER A 326 4.37 0.45 -17.00
CA SER A 326 3.01 0.13 -16.55
C SER A 326 2.42 -1.01 -17.36
N PRO A 327 1.85 -2.05 -16.70
CA PRO A 327 1.26 -3.17 -17.40
C PRO A 327 -0.10 -2.79 -18.01
N GLU A 328 -0.30 -2.97 -19.31
CA GLU A 328 -1.58 -2.83 -19.98
C GLU A 328 -2.31 -4.17 -20.06
N ASP A 329 -1.57 -5.24 -20.32
CA ASP A 329 -2.08 -6.58 -20.60
C ASP A 329 -2.28 -7.40 -19.33
N ILE A 330 -3.43 -8.07 -19.24
CA ILE A 330 -3.77 -8.99 -18.16
C ILE A 330 -3.09 -10.34 -18.40
N CYS A 331 -1.78 -10.36 -18.15
CA CYS A 331 -0.94 -11.56 -18.27
C CYS A 331 0.04 -11.67 -17.11
N TRP A 332 0.79 -12.77 -17.06
CA TRP A 332 1.84 -12.97 -16.05
C TRP A 332 3.10 -13.58 -16.66
N GLY A 333 4.24 -13.35 -16.03
CA GLY A 333 5.50 -13.95 -16.45
C GLY A 333 6.52 -14.11 -15.33
N MET A 334 7.48 -15.02 -15.58
CA MET A 334 8.66 -15.20 -14.72
C MET A 334 9.66 -14.08 -15.03
N GLN A 335 9.97 -13.24 -14.03
CA GLN A 335 10.90 -12.10 -14.16
C GLN A 335 10.52 -11.08 -15.24
N ASP A 336 9.30 -11.15 -15.76
CA ASP A 336 8.78 -10.28 -16.80
C ASP A 336 8.13 -9.03 -16.15
N ARG A 337 8.59 -7.84 -16.54
CA ARG A 337 8.09 -6.56 -16.05
C ARG A 337 6.96 -5.98 -16.93
N THR A 338 6.67 -6.59 -18.05
CA THR A 338 5.58 -6.14 -18.95
C THR A 338 4.22 -6.69 -18.54
N GLY A 339 4.19 -7.83 -17.83
CA GLY A 339 2.95 -8.44 -17.37
C GLY A 339 2.38 -7.79 -16.11
N LEU A 340 1.06 -7.87 -15.97
CA LEU A 340 0.32 -7.40 -14.79
C LEU A 340 0.73 -8.14 -13.51
N VAL A 341 1.04 -9.44 -13.64
CA VAL A 341 1.57 -10.25 -12.55
C VAL A 341 2.96 -10.73 -12.90
N ARG A 342 3.91 -10.41 -12.05
CA ARG A 342 5.30 -10.85 -12.17
C ARG A 342 5.64 -11.83 -11.06
N VAL A 343 6.41 -12.86 -11.38
CA VAL A 343 7.06 -13.73 -10.39
C VAL A 343 8.55 -13.34 -10.34
N PRO A 344 9.00 -12.58 -9.34
CA PRO A 344 10.39 -12.12 -9.26
C PRO A 344 11.34 -13.27 -9.01
N LEU A 345 12.63 -13.04 -9.32
CA LEU A 345 13.70 -13.97 -8.96
C LEU A 345 13.82 -14.07 -7.43
N ALA A 346 13.78 -15.27 -6.91
CA ALA A 346 14.00 -15.52 -5.49
C ALA A 346 15.40 -16.08 -5.24
N TRP A 347 15.97 -15.71 -4.10
CA TRP A 347 17.26 -16.23 -3.64
C TRP A 347 17.09 -17.64 -3.06
N GLY A 348 17.93 -18.58 -3.51
CA GLY A 348 17.92 -19.93 -2.95
C GLY A 348 18.88 -20.90 -3.67
N GLY A 349 19.06 -22.05 -3.05
CA GLY A 349 19.78 -23.19 -3.60
C GLY A 349 21.32 -23.06 -3.70
N ASP A 350 21.93 -24.03 -4.38
CA ASP A 350 23.38 -24.17 -4.52
C ASP A 350 24.03 -22.99 -5.25
N VAL A 351 23.26 -22.33 -6.18
CA VAL A 351 23.73 -21.16 -6.94
C VAL A 351 24.07 -20.00 -6.02
N LEU A 352 23.25 -19.78 -4.98
CA LEU A 352 23.51 -18.72 -3.99
C LEU A 352 24.82 -18.98 -3.22
N ALA A 353 25.05 -20.22 -2.84
CA ALA A 353 26.30 -20.62 -2.14
C ALA A 353 27.55 -20.32 -2.97
N ASP A 354 27.53 -20.68 -4.26
CA ASP A 354 28.60 -20.39 -5.19
C ASP A 354 28.82 -18.88 -5.40
N MET A 355 27.75 -18.10 -5.53
CA MET A 355 27.84 -16.65 -5.67
C MET A 355 28.44 -15.98 -4.42
N VAL A 356 27.99 -16.37 -3.22
CA VAL A 356 28.52 -15.84 -1.96
C VAL A 356 29.98 -16.18 -1.77
N ALA A 357 30.37 -17.43 -2.07
CA ALA A 357 31.77 -17.88 -2.01
C ALA A 357 32.66 -17.13 -3.00
N HIS A 358 32.16 -16.83 -4.19
CA HIS A 358 32.88 -16.04 -5.19
C HIS A 358 33.05 -14.58 -4.77
N ALA A 359 31.99 -13.97 -4.21
CA ALA A 359 32.02 -12.59 -3.72
C ALA A 359 32.90 -12.41 -2.47
N ASN A 360 33.03 -13.45 -1.63
CA ASN A 360 33.78 -13.44 -0.38
C ASN A 360 34.85 -14.55 -0.34
N PRO A 361 35.90 -14.46 -1.13
CA PRO A 361 36.95 -15.50 -1.19
C PRO A 361 37.61 -15.72 0.16
N GLY A 362 37.57 -16.97 0.65
CA GLY A 362 38.16 -17.35 1.93
C GLY A 362 37.25 -17.27 3.14
N SER A 363 35.98 -16.79 2.98
CA SER A 363 34.96 -16.96 4.01
C SER A 363 34.49 -18.41 4.06
N SER A 364 34.34 -18.93 5.27
CA SER A 364 33.75 -20.25 5.53
C SER A 364 32.46 -20.15 6.34
N GLU A 365 31.87 -18.95 6.41
CA GLU A 365 30.62 -18.73 7.13
C GLU A 365 29.47 -19.42 6.39
N PRO A 366 28.62 -20.16 7.11
CA PRO A 366 27.43 -20.74 6.51
C PRO A 366 26.45 -19.64 6.10
N ILE A 367 25.81 -19.81 4.95
CA ILE A 367 24.72 -18.93 4.53
C ILE A 367 23.50 -19.29 5.38
N PRO A 368 22.90 -18.32 6.11
CA PRO A 368 21.71 -18.60 6.90
C PRO A 368 20.53 -18.88 5.96
N GLU A 369 19.80 -19.94 6.25
CA GLU A 369 18.52 -20.18 5.58
C GLU A 369 17.45 -19.23 6.14
N PRO A 370 16.63 -18.60 5.28
CA PRO A 370 15.52 -17.79 5.75
C PRO A 370 14.48 -18.67 6.47
N ALA A 371 13.84 -18.11 7.51
CA ALA A 371 12.80 -18.82 8.26
C ALA A 371 11.61 -19.25 7.37
N THR A 372 11.37 -18.49 6.30
CA THR A 372 10.35 -18.78 5.28
C THR A 372 10.93 -18.42 3.92
N HIS A 373 10.74 -19.27 2.91
CA HIS A 373 11.25 -19.04 1.56
C HIS A 373 10.77 -17.66 1.03
N PRO A 374 11.68 -16.81 0.48
CA PRO A 374 11.38 -15.41 0.15
C PRO A 374 10.54 -15.20 -1.11
N GLN A 375 10.21 -16.25 -1.87
CA GLN A 375 9.42 -16.13 -3.10
C GLN A 375 8.09 -15.45 -2.87
N THR A 376 7.74 -14.53 -3.76
CA THR A 376 6.45 -13.83 -3.84
C THR A 376 5.89 -13.86 -5.25
N VAL A 377 4.63 -13.49 -5.37
CA VAL A 377 3.96 -13.07 -6.59
C VAL A 377 3.73 -11.56 -6.45
N GLU A 378 4.14 -10.79 -7.45
CA GLU A 378 4.01 -9.33 -7.53
C GLU A 378 2.82 -8.98 -8.41
N PHE A 379 1.86 -8.24 -7.86
CA PHE A 379 0.71 -7.68 -8.56
C PHE A 379 0.93 -6.19 -8.79
N ARG A 380 1.04 -5.78 -10.06
CA ARG A 380 1.53 -4.47 -10.50
C ARG A 380 0.43 -3.48 -10.86
N LEU A 381 -0.82 -3.81 -10.53
CA LEU A 381 -2.00 -3.01 -10.85
C LEU A 381 -2.02 -1.64 -10.20
N GLY A 382 -1.79 -1.61 -8.89
CA GLY A 382 -2.05 -0.46 -8.04
C GLY A 382 -1.10 0.72 -8.26
N ASP A 383 -1.55 1.87 -7.81
CA ASP A 383 -0.74 3.09 -7.73
C ASP A 383 -0.97 3.82 -6.41
N GLY A 384 -0.38 5.01 -6.27
CA GLY A 384 -0.47 5.76 -5.03
C GLY A 384 -1.87 6.27 -4.67
N SER A 385 -2.85 6.23 -5.57
CA SER A 385 -4.24 6.58 -5.30
C SER A 385 -5.03 5.49 -4.59
N ALA A 386 -4.53 4.25 -4.60
CA ALA A 386 -5.23 3.06 -4.10
C ALA A 386 -5.84 3.23 -2.70
N ASP A 387 -7.09 2.79 -2.53
CA ASP A 387 -7.59 2.41 -1.21
C ASP A 387 -6.92 1.09 -0.80
N VAL A 388 -5.80 1.21 -0.10
CA VAL A 388 -4.89 0.10 0.21
C VAL A 388 -5.59 -1.05 0.91
N HIS A 389 -6.49 -0.75 1.84
CA HIS A 389 -7.22 -1.79 2.57
C HIS A 389 -8.19 -2.54 1.67
N LEU A 390 -8.93 -1.82 0.82
CA LEU A 390 -9.88 -2.44 -0.11
C LEU A 390 -9.16 -3.23 -1.21
N LEU A 391 -8.05 -2.72 -1.74
CA LEU A 391 -7.21 -3.44 -2.70
C LEU A 391 -6.71 -4.77 -2.12
N LEU A 392 -6.12 -4.74 -0.93
CA LEU A 392 -5.62 -5.95 -0.27
C LEU A 392 -6.75 -6.94 0.10
N ALA A 393 -7.91 -6.42 0.52
CA ALA A 393 -9.08 -7.25 0.76
C ALA A 393 -9.59 -7.91 -0.53
N GLY A 394 -9.66 -7.14 -1.62
CA GLY A 394 -10.02 -7.63 -2.95
C GLY A 394 -9.06 -8.70 -3.46
N MET A 395 -7.76 -8.49 -3.27
CA MET A 395 -6.73 -9.50 -3.59
C MET A 395 -6.92 -10.80 -2.79
N ALA A 396 -7.30 -10.73 -1.50
CA ALA A 396 -7.59 -11.94 -0.72
C ALA A 396 -8.84 -12.68 -1.24
N VAL A 397 -9.88 -11.95 -1.66
CA VAL A 397 -11.07 -12.53 -2.32
C VAL A 397 -10.68 -13.20 -3.63
N ALA A 398 -9.90 -12.53 -4.48
CA ALA A 398 -9.40 -13.05 -5.75
C ALA A 398 -8.50 -14.29 -5.55
N ALA A 399 -7.60 -14.26 -4.58
CA ALA A 399 -6.75 -15.39 -4.20
C ALA A 399 -7.58 -16.62 -3.81
N ARG A 400 -8.57 -16.46 -2.94
CA ARG A 400 -9.47 -17.53 -2.53
C ARG A 400 -10.19 -18.15 -3.73
N ARG A 401 -10.75 -17.30 -4.59
CA ARG A 401 -11.45 -17.72 -5.79
C ARG A 401 -10.54 -18.52 -6.74
N GLY A 402 -9.32 -18.03 -6.99
CA GLY A 402 -8.35 -18.75 -7.81
C GLY A 402 -7.93 -20.10 -7.23
N LEU A 403 -7.84 -20.21 -5.90
CA LEU A 403 -7.53 -21.47 -5.23
C LEU A 403 -8.66 -22.49 -5.34
N ASP A 404 -9.91 -22.04 -5.36
CA ASP A 404 -11.11 -22.89 -5.34
C ASP A 404 -11.58 -23.27 -6.75
N ASP A 405 -11.31 -22.45 -7.78
CA ASP A 405 -11.71 -22.69 -9.17
C ASP A 405 -10.89 -23.85 -9.78
N PRO A 406 -11.52 -24.92 -10.24
CA PRO A 406 -10.84 -26.03 -10.92
C PRO A 406 -10.19 -25.62 -12.26
N GLY A 407 -10.66 -24.54 -12.90
CA GLY A 407 -10.12 -24.02 -14.17
C GLY A 407 -8.87 -23.16 -14.04
N SER A 408 -8.49 -22.77 -12.81
CA SER A 408 -7.39 -21.78 -12.58
C SER A 408 -6.04 -22.19 -13.17
N LEU A 409 -5.70 -23.48 -13.18
CA LEU A 409 -4.41 -23.91 -13.75
C LEU A 409 -4.37 -23.74 -15.28
N GLU A 410 -5.47 -24.08 -15.95
CA GLU A 410 -5.60 -23.87 -17.39
C GLU A 410 -5.59 -22.36 -17.73
N GLN A 411 -6.25 -21.57 -16.92
CA GLN A 411 -6.24 -20.10 -17.06
C GLN A 411 -4.83 -19.53 -16.86
N ALA A 412 -4.10 -19.96 -15.82
CA ALA A 412 -2.72 -19.54 -15.58
C ALA A 412 -1.81 -19.88 -16.76
N GLU A 413 -1.96 -21.08 -17.35
CA GLU A 413 -1.18 -21.48 -18.52
C GLU A 413 -1.51 -20.59 -19.74
N ARG A 414 -2.78 -20.34 -20.01
CA ARG A 414 -3.24 -19.51 -21.13
C ARG A 414 -2.78 -18.04 -21.01
N LEU A 415 -2.73 -17.50 -19.80
CA LEU A 415 -2.36 -16.10 -19.52
C LEU A 415 -0.87 -15.91 -19.25
N ASN A 416 -0.03 -16.92 -19.49
CA ASN A 416 1.42 -16.79 -19.41
C ASN A 416 1.93 -16.01 -20.63
N ALA A 417 2.63 -14.90 -20.42
CA ALA A 417 3.16 -14.03 -21.47
C ALA A 417 4.12 -14.74 -22.46
N ALA A 418 4.77 -15.83 -22.01
CA ALA A 418 5.67 -16.59 -22.87
C ALA A 418 4.94 -17.42 -23.94
N ASP A 419 3.68 -17.78 -23.70
CA ASP A 419 2.91 -18.72 -24.52
C ASP A 419 1.64 -18.10 -25.14
N GLY A 420 1.23 -16.89 -24.67
CA GLY A 420 0.00 -16.20 -25.07
C GLY A 420 0.23 -15.10 -26.10
N GLU A 421 -0.79 -14.88 -26.91
CA GLU A 421 -0.96 -13.73 -27.82
C GLU A 421 -2.40 -13.23 -27.61
N ASP A 422 -2.68 -11.95 -27.65
CA ASP A 422 -4.01 -11.35 -27.48
C ASP A 422 -4.57 -11.46 -26.04
N PHE A 423 -4.02 -10.69 -25.12
CA PHE A 423 -4.53 -10.57 -23.75
C PHE A 423 -5.64 -9.52 -23.63
N GLU A 424 -6.51 -9.69 -22.63
CA GLU A 424 -7.43 -8.62 -22.23
C GLU A 424 -6.63 -7.47 -21.59
N THR A 425 -7.16 -6.25 -21.73
CA THR A 425 -6.57 -5.04 -21.15
C THR A 425 -7.29 -4.59 -19.88
N LEU A 426 -6.61 -3.79 -19.08
CA LEU A 426 -7.21 -3.10 -17.93
C LEU A 426 -8.25 -2.07 -18.39
N PRO A 427 -9.17 -1.62 -17.51
CA PRO A 427 -10.03 -0.46 -17.76
C PRO A 427 -9.21 0.78 -18.12
N THR A 428 -9.80 1.66 -18.92
CA THR A 428 -9.17 2.88 -19.44
C THR A 428 -9.67 4.16 -18.74
N SER A 429 -10.66 4.05 -17.85
CA SER A 429 -11.22 5.17 -17.07
C SER A 429 -11.78 4.72 -15.73
N CYS A 430 -12.00 5.68 -14.83
CA CYS A 430 -12.73 5.46 -13.57
C CYS A 430 -14.14 4.91 -13.83
N ALA A 431 -14.86 5.43 -14.81
CA ALA A 431 -16.21 4.99 -15.16
C ALA A 431 -16.21 3.53 -15.65
N GLU A 432 -15.30 3.14 -16.53
CA GLU A 432 -15.17 1.75 -16.98
C GLU A 432 -14.84 0.82 -15.81
N SER A 433 -13.94 1.23 -14.93
CA SER A 433 -13.58 0.47 -13.74
C SER A 433 -14.78 0.29 -12.79
N ALA A 434 -15.60 1.33 -12.63
CA ALA A 434 -16.84 1.26 -11.87
C ALA A 434 -17.84 0.29 -12.49
N ASP A 435 -18.03 0.33 -13.82
CA ASP A 435 -18.97 -0.57 -14.52
C ASP A 435 -18.54 -2.03 -14.39
N VAL A 436 -17.25 -2.33 -14.47
CA VAL A 436 -16.71 -3.67 -14.25
C VAL A 436 -16.94 -4.12 -12.81
N LEU A 437 -16.62 -3.28 -11.82
CA LEU A 437 -16.87 -3.61 -10.41
C LEU A 437 -18.36 -3.86 -10.14
N GLU A 438 -19.26 -3.05 -10.70
CA GLU A 438 -20.70 -3.22 -10.56
C GLU A 438 -21.18 -4.56 -11.14
N ALA A 439 -20.67 -4.92 -12.31
CA ALA A 439 -21.00 -6.20 -12.97
C ALA A 439 -20.48 -7.42 -12.18
N GLU A 440 -19.36 -7.29 -11.48
CA GLU A 440 -18.68 -8.37 -10.75
C GLU A 440 -18.84 -8.28 -9.22
N ARG A 441 -19.64 -7.35 -8.71
CA ARG A 441 -19.75 -7.06 -7.27
C ARG A 441 -20.06 -8.29 -6.39
N GLU A 442 -20.81 -9.27 -6.91
CA GLU A 442 -21.14 -10.50 -6.20
C GLU A 442 -19.89 -11.27 -5.73
N ILE A 443 -18.77 -11.13 -6.44
CA ILE A 443 -17.50 -11.77 -6.09
C ILE A 443 -16.98 -11.22 -4.76
N PHE A 444 -17.05 -9.91 -4.58
CA PHE A 444 -16.54 -9.21 -3.41
C PHE A 444 -17.53 -9.20 -2.24
N GLU A 445 -18.83 -9.19 -2.52
CA GLU A 445 -19.90 -9.26 -1.53
C GLU A 445 -20.05 -10.69 -0.94
N ALA A 446 -19.52 -11.70 -1.63
CA ALA A 446 -19.57 -13.08 -1.18
C ALA A 446 -19.03 -13.22 0.26
N ASP A 447 -19.64 -14.08 1.05
CA ASP A 447 -19.30 -14.33 2.46
C ASP A 447 -19.35 -13.07 3.36
N GLY A 448 -19.98 -11.99 2.89
CA GLY A 448 -20.11 -10.72 3.59
C GLY A 448 -18.77 -9.97 3.74
N VAL A 449 -17.79 -10.22 2.87
CA VAL A 449 -16.47 -9.54 2.94
C VAL A 449 -16.61 -8.06 2.66
N PHE A 450 -17.19 -7.69 1.53
CA PHE A 450 -17.52 -6.29 1.22
C PHE A 450 -19.02 -6.07 1.42
N PRO A 451 -19.43 -5.13 2.28
CA PRO A 451 -20.84 -4.72 2.34
C PRO A 451 -21.29 -4.05 1.04
N ALA A 452 -22.53 -4.31 0.61
CA ALA A 452 -23.07 -3.71 -0.60
C ALA A 452 -22.98 -2.17 -0.60
N ALA A 453 -23.32 -1.53 0.52
CA ALA A 453 -23.23 -0.08 0.66
C ALA A 453 -21.80 0.47 0.51
N LEU A 454 -20.76 -0.31 0.84
CA LEU A 454 -19.38 0.07 0.61
C LEU A 454 -19.04 0.02 -0.88
N ILE A 455 -19.47 -1.02 -1.59
CA ILE A 455 -19.30 -1.09 -3.06
C ILE A 455 -20.03 0.09 -3.71
N ASP A 456 -21.29 0.37 -3.30
CA ASP A 456 -22.05 1.52 -3.82
C ASP A 456 -21.31 2.85 -3.60
N SER A 457 -20.64 3.03 -2.46
CA SER A 457 -19.84 4.23 -2.19
C SER A 457 -18.59 4.33 -3.07
N VAL A 458 -17.92 3.20 -3.36
CA VAL A 458 -16.77 3.15 -4.28
C VAL A 458 -17.22 3.52 -5.70
N LEU A 459 -18.33 2.91 -6.17
CA LEU A 459 -18.89 3.20 -7.50
C LEU A 459 -19.24 4.68 -7.67
N ALA A 460 -19.88 5.28 -6.63
CA ALA A 460 -20.24 6.69 -6.64
C ALA A 460 -19.01 7.61 -6.70
N GLY A 461 -17.91 7.25 -6.00
CA GLY A 461 -16.67 8.02 -6.04
C GLY A 461 -16.03 7.99 -7.43
N LEU A 462 -15.89 6.80 -8.02
CA LEU A 462 -15.28 6.64 -9.34
C LEU A 462 -16.05 7.33 -10.46
N ARG A 463 -17.38 7.32 -10.39
CA ARG A 463 -18.23 8.00 -11.39
C ARG A 463 -18.29 9.51 -11.18
N GLY A 464 -18.16 10.00 -9.96
CA GLY A 464 -18.17 11.42 -9.64
C GLY A 464 -16.91 12.15 -10.13
N ASP A 465 -15.77 11.48 -10.12
CA ASP A 465 -14.51 12.05 -10.62
C ASP A 465 -14.52 12.22 -12.16
N ASP A 466 -15.21 11.36 -12.90
CA ASP A 466 -15.38 11.50 -14.36
C ASP A 466 -16.44 12.56 -14.74
N ASP A 467 -17.52 12.69 -13.95
CA ASP A 467 -18.59 13.68 -14.21
C ASP A 467 -18.10 15.14 -13.98
N ASP A 468 -17.13 15.36 -13.08
CA ASP A 468 -16.54 16.69 -12.84
C ASP A 468 -15.63 17.15 -14.02
N ASP A 469 -15.13 16.23 -14.84
CA ASP A 469 -14.32 16.55 -16.03
C ASP A 469 -15.17 16.91 -17.26
N ASP A 470 -16.45 16.43 -17.31
CA ASP A 470 -17.40 16.72 -18.43
C ASP A 470 -18.16 18.05 -18.24
N ASP A 471 -18.26 18.60 -17.01
CA ASP A 471 -19.04 19.83 -16.73
C ASP A 471 -18.30 21.14 -17.08
N ASP A 472 -16.98 21.10 -17.37
CA ASP A 472 -16.22 22.29 -17.80
C ASP A 472 -16.28 22.57 -19.32
N ASP A 473 -16.97 21.73 -20.13
CA ASP A 473 -17.05 21.84 -21.59
C ASP A 473 -18.26 22.64 -22.14
N ASP A 474 -19.15 23.17 -21.30
CA ASP A 474 -20.29 23.98 -21.74
C ASP A 474 -20.08 25.50 -21.49
N ASP A 475 -19.31 26.16 -22.33
CA ASP A 475 -19.54 27.52 -22.86
C ASP A 475 -18.26 28.08 -23.56
N ASP A 476 -18.07 27.81 -24.84
CA ASP A 476 -17.62 28.79 -25.82
C ASP A 476 -17.44 28.12 -27.21
N ASP A 477 -18.45 28.29 -28.06
CA ASP A 477 -18.34 28.11 -29.51
C ASP A 477 -17.35 29.17 -30.07
N ASP A 478 -16.06 28.85 -30.15
CA ASP A 478 -15.13 29.50 -31.06
C ASP A 478 -14.12 28.47 -31.62
N GLU A 479 -14.29 28.13 -32.88
CA GLU A 479 -13.35 27.35 -33.70
C GLU A 479 -11.92 27.91 -33.65
N VAL A 480 -11.02 27.31 -32.82
CA VAL A 480 -9.57 27.46 -33.04
C VAL A 480 -8.86 26.15 -32.68
N GLY A 481 -8.25 25.51 -33.71
CA GLY A 481 -7.03 24.71 -33.69
C GLY A 481 -6.83 23.62 -32.63
N ASP A 482 -7.10 22.41 -33.05
CA ASP A 482 -7.10 21.09 -32.43
C ASP A 482 -5.71 20.55 -31.99
N SER A 483 -4.88 21.29 -31.27
CA SER A 483 -3.62 20.73 -30.73
C SER A 483 -3.10 21.36 -29.42
N GLY A 484 -3.78 22.33 -28.86
CA GLY A 484 -3.35 23.03 -27.66
C GLY A 484 -4.21 22.77 -26.41
N ASN A 485 -5.41 22.24 -26.58
CA ASN A 485 -6.35 22.07 -25.47
C ASN A 485 -6.04 20.79 -24.65
N GLY A 486 -5.71 19.69 -25.28
CA GLY A 486 -5.49 18.41 -24.61
C GLY A 486 -4.30 18.38 -23.65
N ASP A 487 -3.22 19.15 -23.93
CA ASP A 487 -2.06 19.24 -23.01
C ASP A 487 -2.39 20.08 -21.78
N ALA A 488 -3.17 21.16 -21.95
CA ALA A 488 -3.57 22.04 -20.83
C ALA A 488 -4.57 21.30 -19.88
N ASP A 489 -5.51 20.58 -20.43
CA ASP A 489 -6.50 19.80 -19.67
C ASP A 489 -5.80 18.69 -18.87
N ARG A 490 -4.81 18.04 -19.47
CA ARG A 490 -3.99 17.01 -18.82
C ARG A 490 -3.14 17.59 -17.66
N GLU A 491 -2.49 18.74 -17.84
CA GLU A 491 -1.73 19.38 -16.76
C GLU A 491 -2.66 19.79 -15.59
N GLU A 492 -3.88 20.25 -15.89
CA GLU A 492 -4.90 20.54 -14.87
C GLU A 492 -5.27 19.30 -14.09
N LEU A 493 -5.53 18.18 -14.78
CA LEU A 493 -5.86 16.89 -14.17
C LEU A 493 -4.74 16.39 -13.26
N ILE A 494 -3.47 16.45 -13.70
CA ILE A 494 -2.30 16.10 -12.89
C ILE A 494 -2.25 16.98 -11.63
N ARG A 495 -2.45 18.29 -11.76
CA ARG A 495 -2.42 19.23 -10.64
C ARG A 495 -3.55 18.96 -9.63
N ARG A 496 -4.76 18.66 -10.10
CA ARG A 496 -5.93 18.32 -9.27
C ARG A 496 -5.65 17.09 -8.41
N HIS A 497 -4.98 16.06 -8.96
CA HIS A 497 -4.70 14.79 -8.28
C HIS A 497 -3.32 14.69 -7.63
N TRP A 498 -2.58 15.80 -7.55
CA TRP A 498 -1.23 15.83 -6.97
C TRP A 498 -1.12 15.29 -5.53
N HIS A 499 -2.16 15.48 -4.72
CA HIS A 499 -2.17 15.10 -3.30
C HIS A 499 -2.96 13.83 -2.98
N VAL A 500 -3.23 12.99 -3.97
CA VAL A 500 -3.94 11.72 -3.76
C VAL A 500 -3.16 10.72 -2.90
N GLY A 501 -3.88 9.80 -2.27
CA GLY A 501 -3.34 8.69 -1.50
C GLY A 501 -3.08 8.92 -0.02
#